data_fc564f972dcc347622954fd6afb3693f
#
_entry.id   fc564f972dcc347622954fd6afb3693f
#
_cell.length_a   1.000
_cell.length_b   1.000
_cell.length_c   1.000
_cell.angle_alpha   90.00
_cell.angle_beta   90.00
_cell.angle_gamma   90.00
#
_symmetry.space_group_name_H-M   'P 1'
#
loop_
_entity.id
_entity.type
_entity.pdbx_description
1 polymer ?
#
loop_
_entity_poly.entity_id
_entity_poly.type
_entity_poly.pdbx_seq_one_letter_code
_entity_poly.pdbx_strand_id
1 'polypeptide(L)'
;MKLRKVFACVTMCSMVLPLAGCGTSQATETKENAEAAEVTLNVFAAASMTETLTEIQEMYKEVAPNVTLVFNFDSSGTLKTQIQEGADCDVFISAAQKQMNQLDKDADPEVNTEGLDYVLEGTRINLLENKVVLAVSDGNPKGIESFADLGTDKLSLLALGNEDVPVGQYSEEILTNLGMLDQLEQENKITYGSNVKEVTTQV
;
A
#
# COMPACT_ATOMS: atom_id res chain seq x y z
N MET A 1 -8.87 -15.24 46.50
CA MET A 1 -9.29 -16.36 47.35
C MET A 1 -9.70 -17.52 46.48
N LYS A 2 -9.09 -18.70 46.75
CA LYS A 2 -9.28 -20.08 46.20
C LYS A 2 -8.60 -20.44 44.90
N LEU A 3 -7.46 -20.85 45.07
CA LEU A 3 -6.55 -21.96 44.75
C LEU A 3 -7.27 -23.34 44.65
N ARG A 4 -7.06 -24.11 43.59
CA ARG A 4 -7.13 -25.58 43.49
C ARG A 4 -6.21 -26.04 42.36
N LYS A 5 -5.09 -26.48 42.63
CA LYS A 5 -4.34 -27.70 42.91
C LYS A 5 -4.88 -28.97 42.27
N VAL A 6 -4.07 -29.55 41.39
CA VAL A 6 -3.41 -30.87 41.37
C VAL A 6 -4.28 -32.05 40.92
N PHE A 7 -3.78 -32.79 39.92
CA PHE A 7 -3.46 -34.22 40.12
C PHE A 7 -2.44 -34.70 39.08
N ALA A 8 -1.28 -35.15 39.57
CA ALA A 8 -0.31 -35.92 38.86
C ALA A 8 -0.75 -37.39 38.88
N CYS A 9 -0.58 -38.10 37.77
CA CYS A 9 -0.63 -39.57 37.78
C CYS A 9 0.63 -40.10 37.08
N VAL A 10 1.54 -40.56 37.90
CA VAL A 10 2.69 -41.42 37.55
C VAL A 10 2.19 -42.83 37.40
N THR A 11 2.45 -43.46 36.28
CA THR A 11 2.39 -44.91 36.20
C THR A 11 3.63 -45.44 35.48
N MET A 12 4.33 -46.22 36.23
CA MET A 12 5.60 -46.89 35.98
C MET A 12 5.33 -48.34 35.50
N CYS A 13 6.31 -48.90 34.79
CA CYS A 13 6.51 -50.34 34.48
C CYS A 13 6.22 -50.65 32.99
N SER A 14 7.08 -51.31 32.22
CA SER A 14 8.04 -52.36 32.50
C SER A 14 9.01 -52.52 31.32
N MET A 15 10.25 -52.87 31.60
CA MET A 15 11.26 -53.36 30.66
C MET A 15 10.84 -54.70 30.07
N VAL A 16 11.00 -54.82 28.75
CA VAL A 16 11.32 -56.12 28.11
C VAL A 16 12.31 -55.84 26.95
N LEU A 17 13.55 -56.32 27.08
CA LEU A 17 14.44 -56.56 25.96
C LEU A 17 14.09 -57.90 25.33
N PRO A 18 14.18 -57.99 24.00
CA PRO A 18 15.04 -58.99 23.41
C PRO A 18 15.87 -58.51 22.22
N LEU A 19 17.08 -58.99 22.21
CA LEU A 19 18.05 -59.35 21.22
C LEU A 19 17.86 -59.04 19.73
N ALA A 20 18.92 -58.36 19.24
CA ALA A 20 19.69 -58.58 18.00
C ALA A 20 18.98 -59.17 16.76
N GLY A 21 18.85 -58.30 15.76
CA GLY A 21 18.68 -58.62 14.36
C GLY A 21 19.39 -57.57 13.51
N CYS A 22 20.58 -57.86 12.98
CA CYS A 22 21.21 -57.07 11.93
C CYS A 22 20.32 -57.09 10.69
N GLY A 23 19.70 -55.97 10.40
CA GLY A 23 19.04 -55.73 9.13
C GLY A 23 19.38 -54.32 8.73
N THR A 24 20.13 -54.17 7.64
CA THR A 24 20.47 -52.90 6.99
C THR A 24 19.18 -52.24 6.48
N SER A 25 18.53 -51.47 7.33
CA SER A 25 17.41 -50.61 6.89
C SER A 25 18.01 -49.32 6.34
N GLN A 26 18.02 -49.20 5.02
CA GLN A 26 18.11 -47.90 4.38
C GLN A 26 16.98 -47.04 4.96
N ALA A 27 17.36 -46.06 5.78
CA ALA A 27 16.47 -44.99 6.13
C ALA A 27 16.18 -44.18 4.85
N THR A 28 15.04 -44.48 4.23
CA THR A 28 14.47 -43.57 3.24
C THR A 28 14.06 -42.34 4.02
N GLU A 29 14.89 -41.30 3.97
CA GLU A 29 14.48 -39.97 4.37
C GLU A 29 13.34 -39.56 3.43
N THR A 30 12.13 -39.80 3.86
CA THR A 30 10.96 -39.16 3.30
C THR A 30 11.12 -37.68 3.68
N LYS A 31 11.67 -36.88 2.78
CA LYS A 31 11.51 -35.44 2.85
C LYS A 31 9.98 -35.19 2.76
N GLU A 32 9.37 -35.05 3.91
CA GLU A 32 8.06 -34.47 4.04
C GLU A 32 8.21 -33.06 3.43
N ASN A 33 7.76 -32.91 2.20
CA ASN A 33 7.63 -31.61 1.58
C ASN A 33 6.48 -30.95 2.33
N ALA A 34 6.78 -30.27 3.43
CA ALA A 34 5.79 -29.47 4.14
C ALA A 34 5.30 -28.43 3.13
N GLU A 35 4.11 -28.65 2.58
CA GLU A 35 3.41 -27.70 1.74
C GLU A 35 3.29 -26.40 2.55
N ALA A 36 3.83 -25.31 2.03
CA ALA A 36 3.80 -24.05 2.75
C ALA A 36 2.34 -23.66 3.01
N ALA A 37 2.03 -23.19 4.21
CA ALA A 37 0.67 -22.80 4.57
C ALA A 37 0.16 -21.70 3.63
N GLU A 38 -1.10 -21.78 3.25
CA GLU A 38 -1.78 -20.74 2.48
C GLU A 38 -1.80 -19.43 3.27
N VAL A 39 -1.40 -18.34 2.64
CA VAL A 39 -1.34 -16.99 3.23
C VAL A 39 -2.10 -16.03 2.33
N THR A 40 -2.93 -15.20 2.93
CA THR A 40 -3.55 -14.06 2.24
C THR A 40 -2.92 -12.77 2.76
N LEU A 41 -2.50 -11.88 1.85
CA LEU A 41 -1.99 -10.55 2.17
C LEU A 41 -2.94 -9.49 1.60
N ASN A 42 -3.46 -8.64 2.47
CA ASN A 42 -4.24 -7.48 2.12
C ASN A 42 -3.31 -6.30 1.83
N VAL A 43 -3.22 -5.89 0.57
CA VAL A 43 -2.32 -4.86 0.09
C VAL A 43 -3.12 -3.61 -0.25
N PHE A 44 -2.97 -2.56 0.53
CA PHE A 44 -3.55 -1.26 0.27
C PHE A 44 -2.56 -0.44 -0.56
N ALA A 45 -2.93 -0.06 -1.76
CA ALA A 45 -2.01 0.62 -2.68
C ALA A 45 -2.66 1.81 -3.38
N ALA A 46 -1.89 2.86 -3.58
CA ALA A 46 -2.32 4.04 -4.32
C ALA A 46 -2.86 3.64 -5.71
N ALA A 47 -4.01 4.23 -6.11
CA ALA A 47 -4.72 3.92 -7.35
C ALA A 47 -3.85 4.06 -8.62
N SER A 48 -2.81 4.90 -8.58
CA SER A 48 -1.82 5.03 -9.66
C SER A 48 -1.04 3.75 -9.95
N MET A 49 -1.02 2.79 -9.04
CA MET A 49 -0.27 1.54 -9.16
C MET A 49 -1.13 0.34 -9.60
N THR A 50 -2.41 0.56 -9.87
CA THR A 50 -3.38 -0.51 -10.15
C THR A 50 -2.90 -1.46 -11.24
N GLU A 51 -2.51 -0.94 -12.41
CA GLU A 51 -2.10 -1.77 -13.54
C GLU A 51 -0.85 -2.57 -13.21
N THR A 52 0.20 -1.88 -12.72
CA THR A 52 1.49 -2.50 -12.41
C THR A 52 1.36 -3.58 -11.33
N LEU A 53 0.62 -3.30 -10.25
CA LEU A 53 0.47 -4.28 -9.16
C LEU A 53 -0.44 -5.44 -9.56
N THR A 54 -1.39 -5.24 -10.48
CA THR A 54 -2.18 -6.34 -11.05
C THR A 54 -1.30 -7.27 -11.89
N GLU A 55 -0.35 -6.74 -12.66
CA GLU A 55 0.63 -7.56 -13.38
C GLU A 55 1.55 -8.30 -12.41
N ILE A 56 2.05 -7.61 -11.38
CA ILE A 56 2.88 -8.22 -10.34
C ILE A 56 2.13 -9.34 -9.62
N GLN A 57 0.83 -9.21 -9.36
CA GLN A 57 0.01 -10.25 -8.73
C GLN A 57 0.08 -11.57 -9.51
N GLU A 58 -0.02 -11.51 -10.85
CA GLU A 58 0.08 -12.70 -11.68
C GLU A 58 1.49 -13.32 -11.65
N MET A 59 2.52 -12.48 -11.71
CA MET A 59 3.91 -12.94 -11.62
C MET A 59 4.25 -13.53 -10.24
N TYR A 60 3.66 -12.98 -9.18
CA TYR A 60 3.95 -13.41 -7.81
C TYR A 60 3.44 -14.82 -7.51
N LYS A 61 2.42 -15.31 -8.20
CA LYS A 61 1.93 -16.68 -8.11
C LYS A 61 3.00 -17.73 -8.48
N GLU A 62 3.94 -17.37 -9.36
CA GLU A 62 5.07 -18.24 -9.72
C GLU A 62 6.16 -18.25 -8.64
N VAL A 63 6.29 -17.14 -7.90
CA VAL A 63 7.32 -16.97 -6.84
C VAL A 63 6.86 -17.59 -5.52
N ALA A 64 5.61 -17.38 -5.17
CA ALA A 64 5.02 -17.83 -3.91
C ALA A 64 3.58 -18.34 -4.15
N PRO A 65 3.42 -19.58 -4.67
CA PRO A 65 2.12 -20.12 -5.06
C PRO A 65 1.15 -20.29 -3.89
N ASN A 66 1.66 -20.33 -2.66
CA ASN A 66 0.86 -20.39 -1.43
C ASN A 66 0.44 -19.01 -0.91
N VAL A 67 0.78 -17.91 -1.60
CA VAL A 67 0.41 -16.55 -1.17
C VAL A 67 -0.61 -15.97 -2.12
N THR A 68 -1.73 -15.52 -1.57
CA THR A 68 -2.78 -14.78 -2.31
C THR A 68 -2.66 -13.30 -1.96
N LEU A 69 -2.44 -12.44 -2.97
CA LEU A 69 -2.48 -10.99 -2.81
C LEU A 69 -3.90 -10.50 -3.05
N VAL A 70 -4.45 -9.73 -2.11
CA VAL A 70 -5.76 -9.06 -2.23
C VAL A 70 -5.51 -7.56 -2.20
N PHE A 71 -5.83 -6.87 -3.29
CA PHE A 71 -5.59 -5.44 -3.41
C PHE A 71 -6.82 -4.61 -3.07
N ASN A 72 -6.58 -3.50 -2.36
CA ASN A 72 -7.49 -2.38 -2.21
C ASN A 72 -6.81 -1.14 -2.84
N PHE A 73 -7.37 -0.62 -3.93
CA PHE A 73 -6.82 0.52 -4.66
C PHE A 73 -7.67 1.76 -4.45
N ASP A 74 -7.08 2.81 -3.88
CA ASP A 74 -7.73 4.12 -3.72
C ASP A 74 -6.67 5.22 -3.58
N SER A 75 -7.07 6.45 -3.24
CA SER A 75 -6.13 7.49 -2.86
C SER A 75 -5.36 7.09 -1.59
N SER A 76 -4.11 7.52 -1.48
CA SER A 76 -3.32 7.21 -0.29
C SER A 76 -3.94 7.80 0.98
N GLY A 77 -4.66 8.91 0.88
CA GLY A 77 -5.38 9.53 1.99
C GLY A 77 -6.56 8.68 2.45
N THR A 78 -7.40 8.23 1.51
CA THR A 78 -8.52 7.32 1.79
C THR A 78 -8.03 6.01 2.43
N LEU A 79 -6.99 5.40 1.87
CA LEU A 79 -6.43 4.15 2.40
C LEU A 79 -5.87 4.33 3.81
N LYS A 80 -5.16 5.45 4.07
CA LYS A 80 -4.69 5.81 5.41
C LYS A 80 -5.87 5.89 6.40
N THR A 81 -6.95 6.55 6.02
CA THR A 81 -8.14 6.66 6.87
C THR A 81 -8.76 5.29 7.16
N GLN A 82 -8.86 4.41 6.15
CA GLN A 82 -9.35 3.05 6.35
C GLN A 82 -8.47 2.26 7.34
N ILE A 83 -7.14 2.40 7.28
CA ILE A 83 -6.22 1.78 8.24
C ILE A 83 -6.47 2.31 9.65
N GLN A 84 -6.65 3.62 9.82
CA GLN A 84 -6.96 4.24 11.10
C GLN A 84 -8.31 3.77 11.66
N GLU A 85 -9.29 3.49 10.80
CA GLU A 85 -10.59 2.95 11.15
C GLU A 85 -10.58 1.43 11.44
N GLY A 86 -9.41 0.78 11.33
CA GLY A 86 -9.20 -0.61 11.67
C GLY A 86 -9.39 -1.58 10.51
N ALA A 87 -9.28 -1.13 9.28
CA ALA A 87 -9.24 -2.04 8.13
C ALA A 87 -8.01 -2.93 8.20
N ASP A 88 -8.20 -4.21 7.87
CA ASP A 88 -7.14 -5.21 7.86
C ASP A 88 -6.21 -4.97 6.66
N CYS A 89 -4.98 -4.52 6.94
CA CYS A 89 -3.97 -4.14 5.97
C CYS A 89 -2.61 -4.70 6.37
N ASP A 90 -2.07 -5.60 5.56
CA ASP A 90 -0.74 -6.20 5.78
C ASP A 90 0.38 -5.38 5.14
N VAL A 91 0.08 -4.73 4.00
CA VAL A 91 1.05 -3.92 3.26
C VAL A 91 0.38 -2.63 2.77
N PHE A 92 0.95 -1.48 3.10
CA PHE A 92 0.51 -0.18 2.60
C PHE A 92 1.52 0.43 1.65
N ILE A 93 1.10 0.77 0.43
CA ILE A 93 1.93 1.41 -0.61
C ILE A 93 1.35 2.78 -0.92
N SER A 94 1.91 3.79 -0.29
CA SER A 94 1.50 5.19 -0.45
C SER A 94 2.22 5.88 -1.62
N ALA A 95 1.50 6.70 -2.39
CA ALA A 95 2.09 7.54 -3.44
C ALA A 95 2.84 8.78 -2.88
N ALA A 96 2.72 9.07 -1.59
CA ALA A 96 3.43 10.17 -0.94
C ALA A 96 3.91 9.82 0.46
N GLN A 97 4.98 10.48 0.89
CA GLN A 97 5.58 10.31 2.21
C GLN A 97 4.64 10.78 3.33
N LYS A 98 3.81 11.81 3.07
CA LYS A 98 2.93 12.43 4.09
C LYS A 98 2.01 11.40 4.74
N GLN A 99 1.28 10.60 3.96
CA GLN A 99 0.33 9.62 4.48
C GLN A 99 1.04 8.49 5.25
N MET A 100 2.21 8.07 4.78
CA MET A 100 3.04 7.11 5.50
C MET A 100 3.56 7.71 6.82
N ASN A 101 4.05 8.95 6.81
CA ASN A 101 4.53 9.63 8.01
C ASN A 101 3.42 9.78 9.07
N GLN A 102 2.18 9.99 8.67
CA GLN A 102 1.04 10.11 9.57
C GLN A 102 0.69 8.80 10.31
N LEU A 103 1.14 7.65 9.82
CA LEU A 103 0.91 6.33 10.42
C LEU A 103 2.13 5.79 11.18
N ASP A 104 3.28 6.44 11.05
CA ASP A 104 4.58 5.98 11.53
C ASP A 104 5.00 6.72 12.80
N LYS A 105 5.14 6.00 13.91
CA LYS A 105 5.54 6.58 15.20
C LYS A 105 6.92 7.23 15.18
N ASP A 106 7.80 6.79 14.26
CA ASP A 106 9.16 7.29 14.13
C ASP A 106 9.25 8.52 13.21
N ALA A 107 8.12 8.95 12.64
CA ALA A 107 8.04 10.17 11.86
C ALA A 107 8.01 11.43 12.76
N ASP A 108 8.17 12.60 12.12
CA ASP A 108 8.10 13.88 12.79
C ASP A 108 6.73 14.04 13.52
N PRO A 109 6.75 14.34 14.84
CA PRO A 109 5.52 14.57 15.61
C PRO A 109 4.64 15.70 15.07
N GLU A 110 5.18 16.66 14.31
CA GLU A 110 4.41 17.70 13.65
C GLU A 110 3.59 17.14 12.46
N VAL A 111 3.96 15.97 11.95
CA VAL A 111 3.25 15.27 10.87
C VAL A 111 2.35 14.16 11.42
N ASN A 112 2.87 13.34 12.34
CA ASN A 112 2.09 12.33 13.07
C ASN A 112 1.55 12.92 14.38
N THR A 113 0.65 13.89 14.26
CA THR A 113 0.10 14.64 15.41
C THR A 113 -0.76 13.78 16.34
N GLU A 114 -1.23 12.63 15.87
CA GLU A 114 -2.05 11.69 16.66
C GLU A 114 -1.18 10.61 17.35
N GLY A 115 0.13 10.56 17.07
CA GLY A 115 1.04 9.57 17.64
C GLY A 115 0.73 8.13 17.22
N LEU A 116 0.30 7.94 15.99
CA LEU A 116 -0.11 6.63 15.46
C LEU A 116 1.10 5.71 15.27
N ASP A 117 0.93 4.42 15.53
CA ASP A 117 1.95 3.37 15.43
C ASP A 117 1.38 2.17 14.62
N TYR A 118 1.21 2.38 13.31
CA TYR A 118 0.70 1.36 12.39
C TYR A 118 1.79 0.77 11.50
N VAL A 119 3.00 1.36 11.49
CA VAL A 119 4.11 0.88 10.66
C VAL A 119 5.03 0.02 11.51
N LEU A 120 5.17 -1.25 11.13
CA LEU A 120 6.11 -2.16 11.80
C LEU A 120 7.53 -1.63 11.67
N GLU A 121 8.23 -1.52 12.80
CA GLU A 121 9.59 -0.98 12.86
C GLU A 121 10.54 -1.71 11.90
N GLY A 122 11.31 -0.93 11.13
CA GLY A 122 12.30 -1.44 10.17
C GLY A 122 11.73 -1.99 8.86
N THR A 123 10.41 -1.93 8.63
CA THR A 123 9.81 -2.44 7.38
C THR A 123 9.57 -1.36 6.34
N ARG A 124 9.60 -0.09 6.71
CA ARG A 124 9.36 1.03 5.80
C ARG A 124 10.50 1.19 4.81
N ILE A 125 10.18 1.26 3.52
CA ILE A 125 11.13 1.49 2.45
C ILE A 125 10.63 2.58 1.48
N ASN A 126 11.56 3.28 0.84
CA ASN A 126 11.26 4.11 -0.32
C ASN A 126 11.34 3.24 -1.57
N LEU A 127 10.18 2.88 -2.12
CA LEU A 127 10.09 1.93 -3.23
C LEU A 127 10.55 2.56 -4.55
N LEU A 128 10.09 3.79 -4.85
CA LEU A 128 10.42 4.55 -6.07
C LEU A 128 10.23 6.05 -5.85
N GLU A 129 10.71 6.82 -6.81
CA GLU A 129 10.43 8.25 -6.93
C GLU A 129 9.26 8.47 -7.90
N ASN A 130 8.39 9.42 -7.56
CA ASN A 130 7.30 9.87 -8.41
C ASN A 130 7.54 11.32 -8.86
N LYS A 131 6.96 11.70 -10.00
CA LYS A 131 7.01 13.08 -10.53
C LYS A 131 5.62 13.48 -10.99
N VAL A 132 5.20 14.68 -10.61
CA VAL A 132 3.99 15.29 -11.16
C VAL A 132 4.25 15.73 -12.60
N VAL A 133 3.35 15.39 -13.49
CA VAL A 133 3.40 15.78 -14.90
C VAL A 133 2.10 16.47 -15.28
N LEU A 134 2.16 17.36 -16.27
CA LEU A 134 1.00 17.92 -16.91
C LEU A 134 0.62 17.00 -18.09
N ALA A 135 -0.54 16.37 -17.99
CA ALA A 135 -1.09 15.55 -19.05
C ALA A 135 -2.13 16.34 -19.86
N VAL A 136 -2.21 16.04 -21.14
CA VAL A 136 -3.19 16.64 -22.06
C VAL A 136 -3.85 15.54 -22.89
N SER A 137 -5.03 15.83 -23.44
CA SER A 137 -5.72 14.92 -24.34
C SER A 137 -4.89 14.57 -25.57
N ASP A 138 -5.13 13.42 -26.17
CA ASP A 138 -4.40 12.94 -27.33
C ASP A 138 -4.36 13.98 -28.46
N GLY A 139 -3.17 14.17 -29.04
CA GLY A 139 -2.90 15.17 -30.06
C GLY A 139 -2.85 16.61 -29.55
N ASN A 140 -3.01 16.86 -28.24
CA ASN A 140 -2.92 18.19 -27.62
C ASN A 140 -3.70 19.28 -28.39
N PRO A 141 -5.03 19.15 -28.56
CA PRO A 141 -5.80 20.06 -29.42
C PRO A 141 -5.85 21.51 -28.93
N LYS A 142 -5.50 21.75 -27.65
CA LYS A 142 -5.44 23.07 -27.05
C LYS A 142 -4.04 23.73 -27.16
N GLY A 143 -3.03 22.99 -27.61
CA GLY A 143 -1.66 23.49 -27.72
C GLY A 143 -1.08 23.92 -26.36
N ILE A 144 -1.35 23.17 -25.30
CA ILE A 144 -0.76 23.40 -23.96
C ILE A 144 0.61 22.74 -23.95
N GLU A 145 1.67 23.55 -23.84
CA GLU A 145 3.07 23.09 -23.93
C GLU A 145 3.83 23.27 -22.61
N SER A 146 3.27 24.07 -21.69
CA SER A 146 3.91 24.40 -20.43
C SER A 146 2.90 24.74 -19.33
N PHE A 147 3.35 24.79 -18.08
CA PHE A 147 2.53 25.29 -16.97
C PHE A 147 2.08 26.75 -17.16
N ALA A 148 2.85 27.57 -17.87
CA ALA A 148 2.46 28.96 -18.17
C ALA A 148 1.18 29.06 -19.01
N ASP A 149 0.90 28.07 -19.85
CA ASP A 149 -0.32 28.03 -20.65
C ASP A 149 -1.59 27.84 -19.83
N LEU A 150 -1.48 27.35 -18.59
CA LEU A 150 -2.62 27.16 -17.68
C LEU A 150 -3.28 28.50 -17.26
N GLY A 151 -2.49 29.58 -17.25
CA GLY A 151 -3.00 30.94 -16.98
C GLY A 151 -3.59 31.65 -18.20
N THR A 152 -3.81 30.93 -19.32
CA THR A 152 -4.28 31.53 -20.58
C THR A 152 -5.65 30.99 -21.01
N ASP A 153 -6.20 31.55 -22.08
CA ASP A 153 -7.47 31.11 -22.68
C ASP A 153 -7.38 29.71 -23.35
N LYS A 154 -6.18 29.13 -23.45
CA LYS A 154 -6.00 27.76 -23.92
C LYS A 154 -6.63 26.75 -22.95
N LEU A 155 -6.55 27.01 -21.65
CA LEU A 155 -7.13 26.16 -20.62
C LEU A 155 -8.63 26.37 -20.50
N SER A 156 -9.39 25.30 -20.70
CA SER A 156 -10.83 25.28 -20.41
C SER A 156 -11.12 24.73 -19.01
N LEU A 157 -10.45 23.63 -18.65
CA LEU A 157 -10.61 22.96 -17.37
C LEU A 157 -9.33 22.20 -17.04
N LEU A 158 -8.95 22.21 -15.77
CA LEU A 158 -7.82 21.47 -15.18
C LEU A 158 -8.37 20.45 -14.20
N ALA A 159 -8.06 19.18 -14.40
CA ALA A 159 -8.40 18.12 -13.46
C ALA A 159 -7.24 17.94 -12.45
N LEU A 160 -7.55 18.04 -11.16
CA LEU A 160 -6.64 17.82 -10.05
C LEU A 160 -7.16 16.70 -9.14
N GLY A 161 -6.30 16.13 -8.31
CA GLY A 161 -6.75 15.36 -7.16
C GLY A 161 -7.29 16.28 -6.07
N ASN A 162 -8.20 15.79 -5.24
CA ASN A 162 -8.62 16.50 -4.04
C ASN A 162 -7.53 16.44 -2.94
N GLU A 163 -7.80 16.99 -1.77
CA GLU A 163 -6.87 17.08 -0.64
C GLU A 163 -6.37 15.73 -0.10
N ASP A 164 -7.11 14.63 -0.32
CA ASP A 164 -6.72 13.26 0.07
C ASP A 164 -5.82 12.56 -0.97
N VAL A 165 -5.67 13.17 -2.15
CA VAL A 165 -4.92 12.59 -3.26
C VAL A 165 -3.53 13.23 -3.31
N PRO A 166 -2.43 12.44 -3.20
CA PRO A 166 -1.07 12.99 -3.24
C PRO A 166 -0.79 13.90 -4.44
N VAL A 167 -1.24 13.52 -5.64
CA VAL A 167 -1.06 14.37 -6.83
C VAL A 167 -1.82 15.70 -6.71
N GLY A 168 -2.95 15.74 -6.02
CA GLY A 168 -3.68 16.98 -5.72
C GLY A 168 -2.84 17.90 -4.85
N GLN A 169 -2.34 17.41 -3.72
CA GLN A 169 -1.51 18.17 -2.79
C GLN A 169 -0.27 18.77 -3.48
N TYR A 170 0.44 17.98 -4.27
CA TYR A 170 1.60 18.47 -5.03
C TYR A 170 1.21 19.46 -6.13
N SER A 171 0.08 19.25 -6.79
CA SER A 171 -0.41 20.16 -7.85
C SER A 171 -0.80 21.52 -7.29
N GLU A 172 -1.50 21.55 -6.15
CA GLU A 172 -1.85 22.79 -5.44
C GLU A 172 -0.59 23.55 -5.01
N GLU A 173 0.42 22.86 -4.47
CA GLU A 173 1.69 23.46 -4.12
C GLU A 173 2.39 24.07 -5.35
N ILE A 174 2.44 23.34 -6.47
CA ILE A 174 3.01 23.83 -7.73
C ILE A 174 2.26 25.06 -8.22
N LEU A 175 0.93 25.03 -8.27
CA LEU A 175 0.11 26.13 -8.76
C LEU A 175 0.17 27.36 -7.84
N THR A 176 0.25 27.14 -6.53
CA THR A 176 0.47 28.21 -5.54
C THR A 176 1.82 28.87 -5.76
N ASN A 177 2.89 28.11 -5.93
CA ASN A 177 4.25 28.63 -6.19
C ASN A 177 4.34 29.38 -7.53
N LEU A 178 3.52 29.00 -8.50
CA LEU A 178 3.39 29.70 -9.78
C LEU A 178 2.44 30.93 -9.71
N GLY A 179 1.74 31.13 -8.60
CA GLY A 179 0.76 32.21 -8.42
C GLY A 179 -0.49 32.04 -9.27
N MET A 180 -0.86 30.80 -9.63
CA MET A 180 -1.98 30.53 -10.55
C MET A 180 -3.20 29.92 -9.86
N LEU A 181 -3.07 29.34 -8.67
CA LEU A 181 -4.14 28.59 -8.02
C LEU A 181 -5.38 29.47 -7.82
N ASP A 182 -5.24 30.62 -7.16
CA ASP A 182 -6.35 31.53 -6.87
C ASP A 182 -7.09 31.98 -8.13
N GLN A 183 -6.36 32.25 -9.21
CA GLN A 183 -6.96 32.66 -10.47
C GLN A 183 -7.80 31.53 -11.08
N LEU A 184 -7.26 30.32 -11.13
CA LEU A 184 -7.94 29.15 -11.70
C LEU A 184 -9.20 28.78 -10.91
N GLU A 185 -9.16 28.93 -9.58
CA GLU A 185 -10.33 28.73 -8.70
C GLU A 185 -11.41 29.79 -8.95
N GLN A 186 -11.03 31.08 -8.99
CA GLN A 186 -11.96 32.17 -9.26
C GLN A 186 -12.63 32.06 -10.65
N GLU A 187 -11.90 31.57 -11.62
CA GLU A 187 -12.42 31.33 -12.97
C GLU A 187 -13.20 30.00 -13.09
N ASN A 188 -13.33 29.23 -12.01
CA ASN A 188 -13.96 27.90 -11.96
C ASN A 188 -13.34 26.92 -13.00
N LYS A 189 -12.04 26.99 -13.19
CA LYS A 189 -11.29 26.17 -14.14
C LYS A 189 -10.71 24.91 -13.53
N ILE A 190 -11.02 24.57 -12.28
CA ILE A 190 -10.53 23.37 -11.61
C ILE A 190 -11.68 22.40 -11.35
N THR A 191 -11.44 21.11 -11.60
CA THR A 191 -12.27 20.01 -11.15
C THR A 191 -11.42 19.04 -10.34
N TYR A 192 -12.03 18.35 -9.38
CA TYR A 192 -11.32 17.49 -8.44
C TYR A 192 -11.78 16.03 -8.57
N GLY A 193 -10.80 15.11 -8.63
CA GLY A 193 -11.03 13.67 -8.53
C GLY A 193 -10.67 13.15 -7.15
N SER A 194 -11.31 12.08 -6.71
CA SER A 194 -11.08 11.44 -5.42
C SER A 194 -9.85 10.53 -5.42
N ASN A 195 -9.32 10.20 -6.57
CA ASN A 195 -8.07 9.47 -6.79
C ASN A 195 -7.48 9.80 -8.17
N VAL A 196 -6.22 9.37 -8.39
CA VAL A 196 -5.51 9.72 -9.64
C VAL A 196 -6.18 9.15 -10.90
N LYS A 197 -6.87 8.02 -10.80
CA LYS A 197 -7.59 7.43 -11.94
C LYS A 197 -8.76 8.31 -12.39
N GLU A 198 -9.51 8.84 -11.44
CA GLU A 198 -10.56 9.82 -11.76
C GLU A 198 -9.99 11.07 -12.42
N VAL A 199 -8.85 11.58 -11.93
CA VAL A 199 -8.16 12.72 -12.55
C VAL A 199 -7.80 12.42 -14.00
N THR A 200 -7.18 11.28 -14.28
CA THR A 200 -6.76 10.92 -15.64
C THR A 200 -7.92 10.63 -16.59
N THR A 201 -9.07 10.20 -16.08
CA THR A 201 -10.27 9.98 -16.93
C THR A 201 -10.98 11.27 -17.33
N GLN A 202 -10.63 12.41 -16.73
CA GLN A 202 -11.17 13.73 -17.06
C GLN A 202 -10.36 14.46 -18.16
N VAL A 203 -9.21 13.90 -18.57
CA VAL A 203 -8.32 14.42 -19.59
C VAL A 203 -8.65 13.80 -20.94
#